data_974ef0e34ef26fd1f3e75cf0ed206b1c
#
_entry.id   974ef0e34ef26fd1f3e75cf0ed206b1c
#
_cell.length_a   1.000
_cell.length_b   1.000
_cell.length_c   1.000
_cell.angle_alpha   90.00
_cell.angle_beta   90.00
_cell.angle_gamma   90.00
#
_symmetry.space_group_name_H-M   'P 1'
#
loop_
_entity.id
_entity.type
_entity.pdbx_description
1 polymer ?
#
loop_
_entity_poly.entity_id
_entity_poly.type
_entity_poly.pdbx_seq_one_letter_code
_entity_poly.pdbx_strand_id
1 'polypeptide(L)'
;MTMRFAYATINVQGISRICSHQLVRMAHAGILQESQRYVEQSEIEFITPPSLKDMSLQIRARWDQYLVLGEELYSDSIKAKMKKEDARYCLPQSCTTQLNLCLNFQAWRDFLKNRTSKSAQWEIREMALEIEQILHNLAPEIF
;
A
#
# COMPACT_ATOMS: atom_id res chain seq x y z
N MET A 1 19.94 13.57 21.69
CA MET A 1 20.25 12.47 20.76
C MET A 1 19.77 12.87 19.37
N THR A 2 20.58 12.70 18.35
CA THR A 2 20.20 13.17 17.02
C THR A 2 19.33 12.11 16.36
N MET A 3 18.03 12.36 16.22
CA MET A 3 17.03 11.46 15.63
C MET A 3 17.40 10.91 14.23
N ARG A 4 18.41 11.48 13.60
CA ARG A 4 18.94 11.05 12.31
C ARG A 4 19.74 9.73 12.36
N PHE A 5 20.17 9.29 13.55
CA PHE A 5 20.97 8.08 13.74
C PHE A 5 20.20 6.90 14.34
N ALA A 6 18.94 7.11 14.76
CA ALA A 6 18.05 6.05 15.17
C ALA A 6 17.12 5.71 14.01
N TYR A 7 16.92 4.41 13.74
CA TYR A 7 16.12 3.90 12.64
C TYR A 7 15.05 2.95 13.17
N ALA A 8 13.91 2.94 12.50
CA ALA A 8 12.91 1.90 12.64
C ALA A 8 12.55 1.36 11.27
N THR A 9 12.38 0.02 11.22
CA THR A 9 11.86 -0.66 10.04
C THR A 9 10.48 -1.18 10.38
N ILE A 10 9.50 -0.81 9.57
CA ILE A 10 8.10 -1.24 9.72
C ILE A 10 7.73 -2.08 8.50
N ASN A 11 7.15 -3.25 8.76
CA ASN A 11 6.52 -4.05 7.74
C ASN A 11 5.08 -3.59 7.57
N VAL A 12 4.71 -3.20 6.37
CA VAL A 12 3.37 -2.74 5.98
C VAL A 12 2.77 -3.78 5.05
N GLN A 13 1.58 -4.27 5.37
CA GLN A 13 0.86 -5.29 4.61
C GLN A 13 -0.58 -4.86 4.36
N GLY A 14 -1.21 -5.42 3.33
CA GLY A 14 -2.63 -5.20 3.05
C GLY A 14 -2.97 -3.77 2.61
N ILE A 15 -2.02 -3.03 2.07
CA ILE A 15 -2.27 -1.73 1.44
C ILE A 15 -2.36 -1.87 -0.08
N SER A 16 -3.10 -0.97 -0.72
CA SER A 16 -3.17 -0.93 -2.18
C SER A 16 -1.84 -0.49 -2.81
N ARG A 17 -1.64 -0.86 -4.07
CA ARG A 17 -0.54 -0.30 -4.85
C ARG A 17 -0.67 1.21 -5.04
N ILE A 18 -1.89 1.76 -5.02
CA ILE A 18 -2.14 3.21 -5.01
C ILE A 18 -1.49 3.86 -3.78
N CYS A 19 -1.68 3.25 -2.60
CA CYS A 19 -1.06 3.71 -1.36
C CYS A 19 0.47 3.58 -1.42
N SER A 20 0.98 2.43 -1.84
CA SER A 20 2.43 2.22 -1.93
C SER A 20 3.12 3.20 -2.88
N HIS A 21 2.48 3.63 -3.98
CA HIS A 21 3.02 4.65 -4.88
C HIS A 21 3.17 6.04 -4.24
N GLN A 22 2.48 6.29 -3.12
CA GLN A 22 2.69 7.52 -2.34
C GLN A 22 3.85 7.37 -1.35
N LEU A 23 4.15 6.13 -0.91
CA LEU A 23 5.26 5.81 0.00
C LEU A 23 6.61 5.86 -0.71
N VAL A 24 6.71 5.30 -1.90
CA VAL A 24 7.99 5.21 -2.64
C VAL A 24 8.54 6.57 -3.10
N ARG A 25 7.82 7.65 -2.86
CA ARG A 25 8.27 9.02 -3.14
C ARG A 25 9.04 9.67 -1.98
N MET A 26 9.23 8.97 -0.87
CA MET A 26 9.98 9.50 0.26
C MET A 26 11.48 9.46 -0.02
N ALA A 27 12.11 10.63 0.06
CA ALA A 27 13.56 10.72 -0.03
C ALA A 27 14.21 10.00 1.17
N HIS A 28 15.33 9.32 0.91
CA HIS A 28 16.14 8.63 1.93
C HIS A 28 15.45 7.46 2.67
N ALA A 29 14.35 6.92 2.13
CA ALA A 29 13.71 5.72 2.65
C ALA A 29 14.37 4.46 2.07
N GLY A 30 14.70 3.50 2.93
CA GLY A 30 14.95 2.12 2.53
C GLY A 30 13.61 1.43 2.28
N ILE A 31 13.32 1.05 1.05
CA ILE A 31 12.05 0.42 0.66
C ILE A 31 12.33 -0.91 -0.02
N LEU A 32 11.73 -1.97 0.51
CA LEU A 32 11.70 -3.28 -0.09
C LEU A 32 10.25 -3.70 -0.28
N GLN A 33 9.74 -3.59 -1.49
CA GLN A 33 8.36 -3.92 -1.83
C GLN A 33 8.29 -5.25 -2.58
N GLU A 34 7.24 -6.02 -2.31
CA GLU A 34 6.94 -7.24 -3.07
C GLU A 34 6.76 -6.93 -4.56
N SER A 35 7.43 -7.75 -5.37
CA SER A 35 7.46 -7.56 -6.81
C SER A 35 6.52 -8.52 -7.52
N GLN A 36 5.48 -8.01 -8.16
CA GLN A 36 4.60 -8.77 -9.05
C GLN A 36 5.29 -9.31 -10.33
N ARG A 37 6.56 -9.03 -10.55
CA ARG A 37 7.34 -9.66 -11.62
C ARG A 37 7.77 -11.07 -11.26
N TYR A 38 8.00 -11.32 -9.97
CA TYR A 38 8.56 -12.57 -9.48
C TYR A 38 7.57 -13.39 -8.67
N VAL A 39 6.72 -12.72 -7.88
CA VAL A 39 5.71 -13.37 -7.07
C VAL A 39 4.42 -13.48 -7.86
N GLU A 40 3.92 -14.71 -7.97
CA GLU A 40 2.60 -14.98 -8.53
C GLU A 40 1.53 -14.61 -7.52
N GLN A 41 0.53 -13.88 -7.97
CA GLN A 41 -0.59 -13.49 -7.14
C GLN A 41 -1.63 -14.62 -7.20
N SER A 42 -1.54 -15.57 -6.26
CA SER A 42 -2.46 -16.72 -6.18
C SER A 42 -3.79 -16.36 -5.53
N GLU A 43 -3.77 -15.41 -4.60
CA GLU A 43 -4.95 -14.86 -3.93
C GLU A 43 -4.85 -13.34 -4.02
N ILE A 44 -5.68 -12.75 -4.88
CA ILE A 44 -5.63 -11.30 -5.13
C ILE A 44 -6.70 -10.64 -4.27
N GLU A 45 -6.25 -9.86 -3.30
CA GLU A 45 -7.13 -9.02 -2.53
C GLU A 45 -7.14 -7.59 -3.09
N PHE A 46 -8.28 -6.92 -2.96
CA PHE A 46 -8.45 -5.55 -3.44
C PHE A 46 -8.92 -4.62 -2.34
N ILE A 47 -8.31 -3.45 -2.27
CA ILE A 47 -8.76 -2.39 -1.37
C ILE A 47 -9.89 -1.62 -2.02
N THR A 48 -11.01 -1.54 -1.31
CA THR A 48 -12.20 -0.82 -1.76
C THR A 48 -12.25 0.57 -1.12
N PRO A 49 -12.32 1.65 -1.91
CA PRO A 49 -12.38 2.99 -1.34
C PRO A 49 -13.70 3.20 -0.57
N PRO A 50 -13.65 3.83 0.63
CA PRO A 50 -14.84 4.04 1.46
C PRO A 50 -15.98 4.77 0.75
N SER A 51 -15.65 5.68 -0.17
CA SER A 51 -16.63 6.43 -0.95
C SER A 51 -17.48 5.57 -1.90
N LEU A 52 -17.03 4.34 -2.22
CA LEU A 52 -17.81 3.44 -3.08
C LEU A 52 -19.16 3.07 -2.46
N LYS A 53 -19.25 3.00 -1.12
CA LYS A 53 -20.52 2.73 -0.41
C LYS A 53 -21.62 3.75 -0.71
N ASP A 54 -21.23 5.00 -1.03
CA ASP A 54 -22.15 6.11 -1.30
C ASP A 54 -22.55 6.18 -2.79
N MET A 55 -21.99 5.31 -3.63
CA MET A 55 -22.31 5.24 -5.05
C MET A 55 -23.58 4.42 -5.30
N SER A 56 -24.20 4.63 -6.46
CA SER A 56 -25.36 3.85 -6.90
C SER A 56 -25.03 2.35 -6.98
N LEU A 57 -26.05 1.50 -6.81
CA LEU A 57 -25.91 0.05 -6.96
C LEU A 57 -25.29 -0.35 -8.30
N GLN A 58 -25.67 0.36 -9.37
CA GLN A 58 -25.12 0.11 -10.71
C GLN A 58 -23.61 0.37 -10.77
N ILE A 59 -23.12 1.45 -10.14
CA ILE A 59 -21.66 1.75 -10.11
C ILE A 59 -20.94 0.69 -9.28
N ARG A 60 -21.49 0.34 -8.11
CA ARG A 60 -20.89 -0.70 -7.25
C ARG A 60 -20.79 -2.04 -7.96
N ALA A 61 -21.87 -2.50 -8.60
CA ALA A 61 -21.87 -3.74 -9.35
C ALA A 61 -20.83 -3.75 -10.50
N ARG A 62 -20.67 -2.62 -11.21
CA ARG A 62 -19.64 -2.49 -12.26
C ARG A 62 -18.22 -2.48 -11.70
N TRP A 63 -18.05 -1.93 -10.51
CA TRP A 63 -16.77 -1.97 -9.79
C TRP A 63 -16.40 -3.42 -9.46
N ASP A 64 -17.32 -4.15 -8.84
CA ASP A 64 -17.10 -5.57 -8.49
C ASP A 64 -16.81 -6.42 -9.74
N GLN A 65 -17.56 -6.23 -10.82
CA GLN A 65 -17.31 -6.89 -12.11
C GLN A 65 -15.92 -6.62 -12.66
N TYR A 66 -15.44 -5.37 -12.53
CA TYR A 66 -14.10 -5.00 -12.99
C TYR A 66 -13.00 -5.69 -12.19
N LEU A 67 -13.14 -5.80 -10.87
CA LEU A 67 -12.18 -6.50 -10.02
C LEU A 67 -12.12 -7.99 -10.36
N VAL A 68 -13.28 -8.64 -10.46
CA VAL A 68 -13.38 -10.05 -10.84
C VAL A 68 -12.78 -10.30 -12.22
N LEU A 69 -13.11 -9.48 -13.21
CA LEU A 69 -12.54 -9.61 -14.56
C LEU A 69 -11.02 -9.46 -14.57
N GLY A 70 -10.48 -8.52 -13.77
CA GLY A 70 -9.03 -8.33 -13.66
C GLY A 70 -8.32 -9.56 -13.09
N GLU A 71 -8.90 -10.16 -12.05
CA GLU A 71 -8.38 -11.39 -11.43
C GLU A 71 -8.46 -12.59 -12.38
N GLU A 72 -9.60 -12.81 -13.01
CA GLU A 72 -9.80 -13.89 -13.98
C GLU A 72 -8.82 -13.77 -15.15
N LEU A 73 -8.69 -12.58 -15.73
CA LEU A 73 -7.77 -12.33 -16.85
C LEU A 73 -6.31 -12.55 -16.45
N TYR A 74 -5.91 -12.15 -15.25
CA TYR A 74 -4.58 -12.44 -14.73
C TYR A 74 -4.35 -13.95 -14.62
N SER A 75 -5.28 -14.68 -13.98
CA SER A 75 -5.22 -16.14 -13.80
C SER A 75 -5.11 -16.86 -15.14
N ASP A 76 -5.96 -16.50 -16.11
CA ASP A 76 -5.96 -17.11 -17.43
C ASP A 76 -4.70 -16.80 -18.24
N SER A 77 -4.15 -15.57 -18.08
CA SER A 77 -2.87 -15.20 -18.67
C SER A 77 -1.73 -16.05 -18.13
N ILE A 78 -1.69 -16.31 -16.82
CA ILE A 78 -0.70 -17.19 -16.18
C ILE A 78 -0.85 -18.63 -16.69
N LYS A 79 -2.09 -19.16 -16.72
CA LYS A 79 -2.36 -20.51 -17.28
C LYS A 79 -1.92 -20.62 -18.74
N ALA A 80 -2.08 -19.55 -19.52
CA ALA A 80 -1.61 -19.46 -20.91
C ALA A 80 -0.09 -19.26 -21.02
N LYS A 81 0.66 -19.33 -19.90
CA LYS A 81 2.12 -19.18 -19.82
C LYS A 81 2.63 -17.79 -20.21
N MET A 82 1.80 -16.76 -20.09
CA MET A 82 2.28 -15.36 -20.15
C MET A 82 3.23 -15.11 -18.99
N LYS A 83 4.29 -14.33 -19.22
CA LYS A 83 5.21 -13.95 -18.17
C LYS A 83 4.48 -13.12 -17.11
N LYS A 84 4.78 -13.33 -15.82
CA LYS A 84 4.17 -12.61 -14.69
C LYS A 84 4.30 -11.09 -14.84
N GLU A 85 5.44 -10.64 -15.36
CA GLU A 85 5.71 -9.22 -15.60
C GLU A 85 4.78 -8.57 -16.62
N ASP A 86 4.17 -9.36 -17.50
CA ASP A 86 3.21 -8.92 -18.51
C ASP A 86 1.77 -9.17 -18.05
N ALA A 87 1.49 -10.36 -17.48
CA ALA A 87 0.16 -10.72 -16.99
C ALA A 87 -0.39 -9.69 -15.97
N ARG A 88 0.47 -9.15 -15.10
CA ARG A 88 0.07 -8.16 -14.09
C ARG A 88 -0.49 -6.84 -14.66
N TYR A 89 -0.37 -6.57 -15.96
CA TYR A 89 -0.90 -5.34 -16.57
C TYR A 89 -2.44 -5.24 -16.53
N CYS A 90 -3.13 -6.38 -16.39
CA CYS A 90 -4.58 -6.38 -16.23
C CYS A 90 -5.04 -6.15 -14.78
N LEU A 91 -4.13 -6.20 -13.79
CA LEU A 91 -4.50 -6.04 -12.39
C LEU A 91 -4.84 -4.59 -12.05
N PRO A 92 -5.98 -4.34 -11.39
CA PRO A 92 -6.31 -3.04 -10.83
C PRO A 92 -5.25 -2.57 -9.83
N GLN A 93 -4.99 -1.27 -9.80
CA GLN A 93 -4.06 -0.69 -8.81
C GLN A 93 -4.56 -0.79 -7.36
N SER A 94 -5.83 -1.15 -7.16
CA SER A 94 -6.40 -1.44 -5.85
C SER A 94 -5.95 -2.79 -5.29
N CYS A 95 -5.26 -3.64 -6.08
CA CYS A 95 -4.71 -4.89 -5.56
C CYS A 95 -3.72 -4.61 -4.41
N THR A 96 -3.76 -5.49 -3.41
CA THR A 96 -2.92 -5.37 -2.22
C THR A 96 -1.45 -5.61 -2.53
N THR A 97 -0.60 -5.10 -1.68
CA THR A 97 0.84 -5.30 -1.69
C THR A 97 1.39 -5.24 -0.26
N GLN A 98 2.64 -5.64 -0.12
CA GLN A 98 3.38 -5.52 1.12
C GLN A 98 4.77 -4.92 0.87
N LEU A 99 5.28 -4.22 1.88
CA LEU A 99 6.61 -3.66 1.81
C LEU A 99 7.23 -3.47 3.20
N ASN A 100 8.55 -3.49 3.25
CA ASN A 100 9.31 -3.02 4.40
C ASN A 100 9.76 -1.58 4.14
N LEU A 101 9.54 -0.73 5.14
CA LEU A 101 9.86 0.69 5.09
C LEU A 101 10.82 1.03 6.25
N CYS A 102 12.06 1.37 5.90
CA CYS A 102 13.10 1.74 6.86
C CYS A 102 13.41 3.23 6.77
N LEU A 103 13.17 3.96 7.86
CA LEU A 103 13.45 5.39 7.97
C LEU A 103 14.16 5.70 9.29
N ASN A 104 14.98 6.77 9.32
CA ASN A 104 15.41 7.32 10.59
C ASN A 104 14.25 8.05 11.29
N PHE A 105 14.38 8.26 12.59
CA PHE A 105 13.32 8.85 13.41
C PHE A 105 12.90 10.25 12.97
N GLN A 106 13.83 11.06 12.45
CA GLN A 106 13.48 12.37 11.91
C GLN A 106 12.59 12.23 10.67
N ALA A 107 12.93 11.33 9.76
CA ALA A 107 12.14 11.09 8.54
C ALA A 107 10.77 10.48 8.89
N TRP A 108 10.68 9.61 9.91
CA TRP A 108 9.41 9.13 10.43
C TRP A 108 8.51 10.27 10.95
N ARG A 109 9.06 11.21 11.73
CA ARG A 109 8.30 12.39 12.19
C ARG A 109 7.79 13.25 11.03
N ASP A 110 8.63 13.48 10.02
CA ASP A 110 8.27 14.26 8.85
C ASP A 110 7.18 13.54 8.02
N PHE A 111 7.28 12.21 7.91
CA PHE A 111 6.24 11.38 7.30
C PHE A 111 4.92 11.49 8.06
N LEU A 112 4.92 11.24 9.37
CA LEU A 112 3.72 11.28 10.21
C LEU A 112 3.04 12.65 10.13
N LYS A 113 3.80 13.75 10.31
CA LYS A 113 3.28 15.11 10.19
C LYS A 113 2.50 15.37 8.90
N ASN A 114 2.96 14.78 7.79
CA ASN A 114 2.34 14.98 6.48
C ASN A 114 1.18 14.00 6.23
N ARG A 115 1.27 12.76 6.74
CA ARG A 115 0.35 11.68 6.36
C ARG A 115 -0.76 11.41 7.37
N THR A 116 -0.64 11.85 8.62
CA THR A 116 -1.75 11.85 9.59
C THR A 116 -2.70 13.03 9.41
N SER A 117 -2.31 14.03 8.61
CA SER A 117 -3.16 15.19 8.30
C SER A 117 -4.49 14.78 7.67
N LYS A 118 -5.56 15.52 8.01
CA LYS A 118 -6.90 15.34 7.40
C LYS A 118 -6.92 15.56 5.87
N SER A 119 -5.94 16.27 5.33
CA SER A 119 -5.78 16.47 3.88
C SER A 119 -5.09 15.32 3.16
N ALA A 120 -4.52 14.36 3.89
CA ALA A 120 -3.94 13.16 3.28
C ALA A 120 -5.06 12.24 2.74
N GLN A 121 -4.73 11.48 1.70
CA GLN A 121 -5.66 10.47 1.17
C GLN A 121 -5.96 9.43 2.27
N TRP A 122 -7.19 8.97 2.34
CA TRP A 122 -7.72 8.18 3.46
C TRP A 122 -6.86 6.96 3.81
N GLU A 123 -6.43 6.17 2.82
CA GLU A 123 -5.71 4.91 3.05
C GLU A 123 -4.31 5.14 3.63
N ILE A 124 -3.53 6.05 3.04
CA ILE A 124 -2.21 6.38 3.58
C ILE A 124 -2.31 7.07 4.94
N ARG A 125 -3.42 7.77 5.21
CA ARG A 125 -3.67 8.38 6.50
C ARG A 125 -3.97 7.33 7.57
N GLU A 126 -4.82 6.37 7.30
CA GLU A 126 -5.13 5.25 8.22
C GLU A 126 -3.86 4.47 8.56
N MET A 127 -3.11 4.06 7.55
CA MET A 127 -1.81 3.41 7.75
C MET A 127 -0.84 4.27 8.57
N ALA A 128 -0.76 5.59 8.31
CA ALA A 128 0.14 6.48 9.05
C ALA A 128 -0.26 6.62 10.52
N LEU A 129 -1.54 6.59 10.85
CA LEU A 129 -2.03 6.62 12.23
C LEU A 129 -1.66 5.32 12.99
N GLU A 130 -1.72 4.17 12.32
CA GLU A 130 -1.26 2.90 12.91
C GLU A 130 0.25 2.92 13.14
N ILE A 131 1.02 3.40 12.17
CA ILE A 131 2.48 3.56 12.31
C ILE A 131 2.83 4.53 13.45
N GLU A 132 2.10 5.64 13.60
CA GLU A 132 2.28 6.60 14.68
C GLU A 132 2.14 5.91 16.05
N GLN A 133 1.13 5.06 16.20
CA GLN A 133 0.89 4.30 17.42
C GLN A 133 2.02 3.32 17.75
N ILE A 134 2.54 2.60 16.72
CA ILE A 134 3.67 1.69 16.84
C ILE A 134 4.93 2.46 17.27
N LEU A 135 5.22 3.58 16.62
CA LEU A 135 6.40 4.38 16.90
C LEU A 135 6.32 5.06 18.27
N HIS A 136 5.12 5.51 18.67
CA HIS A 136 4.89 6.04 20.02
C HIS A 136 5.15 4.99 21.11
N ASN A 137 4.72 3.75 20.89
CA ASN A 137 5.01 2.65 21.83
C ASN A 137 6.50 2.31 21.87
N LEU A 138 7.20 2.45 20.74
CA LEU A 138 8.64 2.18 20.65
C LEU A 138 9.49 3.29 21.31
N ALA A 139 9.10 4.55 21.14
CA ALA A 139 9.86 5.71 21.59
C ALA A 139 8.93 6.88 21.95
N PRO A 140 8.18 6.79 23.08
CA PRO A 140 7.14 7.76 23.46
C PRO A 140 7.64 9.18 23.70
N GLU A 141 8.94 9.36 23.98
CA GLU A 141 9.53 10.68 24.13
C GLU A 141 9.86 11.37 22.78
N ILE A 142 9.70 10.65 21.67
CA ILE A 142 10.06 11.14 20.33
C ILE A 142 8.82 11.32 19.45
N PHE A 143 7.84 10.41 19.56
CA PHE A 143 6.64 10.31 18.74
C PHE A 143 5.37 10.58 19.53
#